data_f01f35e66b7f3512eaa4190a9e806cf2
#
_entry.id   f01f35e66b7f3512eaa4190a9e806cf2
#
_cell.length_a   1.000
_cell.length_b   1.000
_cell.length_c   1.000
_cell.angle_alpha   90.00
_cell.angle_beta   90.00
_cell.angle_gamma   90.00
#
_symmetry.space_group_name_H-M   'P 1'
#
loop_
_entity.id
_entity.type
_entity.pdbx_description
1 polymer ?
#
loop_
_entity_poly.entity_id
_entity_poly.type
_entity_poly.pdbx_seq_one_letter_code
_entity_poly.pdbx_strand_id
1 'polypeptide(L)'
;MKRFRRFISIAAAGVMMVGLLGGCGSGKKNDAGKMGEINVFVWTEYVPDSVFEKFEEETGIKVNVSTYSSNEDMLAKVKSETEGTYDIVLPSDYTVELMIEQGMLEELDQSKLTNLSNINEAYLDPSYDPGNKYSVPYQGGVAAIAVNTSMVDKDITSYDDLFDPSLKGELVV
;
A
#
# COMPACT_ATOMS: atom_id res chain seq x y z
N MET A 1 57.08 -37.72 -22.71
CA MET A 1 58.18 -37.44 -23.65
C MET A 1 57.96 -36.08 -24.27
N LYS A 2 58.92 -35.24 -24.02
CA LYS A 2 59.50 -34.21 -24.92
C LYS A 2 58.52 -33.14 -25.42
N ARG A 3 58.66 -31.96 -24.89
CA ARG A 3 59.62 -30.86 -25.27
C ARG A 3 59.07 -30.07 -26.46
N PHE A 4 58.97 -28.82 -26.38
CA PHE A 4 59.91 -27.68 -26.37
C PHE A 4 59.44 -26.68 -27.44
N ARG A 5 59.28 -25.50 -27.12
CA ARG A 5 60.11 -24.26 -27.20
C ARG A 5 59.51 -23.27 -28.20
N ARG A 6 59.31 -22.08 -27.71
CA ARG A 6 60.14 -20.83 -27.86
C ARG A 6 59.94 -20.19 -29.25
N PHE A 7 59.92 -18.97 -29.46
CA PHE A 7 60.36 -17.68 -28.91
C PHE A 7 59.75 -16.57 -29.79
N ILE A 8 59.40 -15.43 -29.21
CA ILE A 8 60.02 -14.09 -29.36
C ILE A 8 59.79 -13.43 -30.73
N SER A 9 59.24 -12.26 -30.79
CA SER A 9 59.88 -10.94 -30.73
C SER A 9 58.84 -9.88 -31.15
N ILE A 10 58.58 -8.87 -30.37
CA ILE A 10 59.19 -7.55 -30.29
C ILE A 10 59.00 -6.70 -31.55
N ALA A 11 58.39 -5.61 -31.38
CA ALA A 11 58.66 -4.23 -31.70
C ALA A 11 57.38 -3.55 -32.12
N ALA A 12 56.84 -2.69 -31.32
CA ALA A 12 57.17 -1.28 -31.19
C ALA A 12 56.75 -0.46 -32.41
N ALA A 13 55.72 0.30 -32.22
CA ALA A 13 55.68 1.69 -32.66
C ALA A 13 54.46 2.34 -32.04
N GLY A 14 54.69 3.29 -31.20
CA GLY A 14 53.74 4.18 -30.61
C GLY A 14 53.17 5.12 -31.66
N VAL A 15 51.90 5.37 -31.53
CA VAL A 15 51.33 6.64 -31.90
C VAL A 15 50.38 7.04 -30.81
N MET A 16 50.72 8.11 -30.14
CA MET A 16 49.82 8.91 -29.32
C MET A 16 48.58 9.25 -30.15
N MET A 17 47.44 8.92 -29.62
CA MET A 17 46.24 9.71 -29.89
C MET A 17 45.55 9.98 -28.55
N VAL A 18 45.89 11.16 -28.06
CA VAL A 18 45.04 11.91 -27.12
C VAL A 18 43.70 12.09 -27.80
N GLY A 19 42.69 11.44 -27.28
CA GLY A 19 41.36 11.55 -27.84
C GLY A 19 40.33 11.13 -26.81
N LEU A 20 39.85 12.10 -26.09
CA LEU A 20 38.51 12.14 -25.51
C LEU A 20 38.21 11.12 -24.41
N LEU A 21 38.47 11.57 -23.22
CA LEU A 21 37.64 11.30 -22.05
C LEU A 21 36.16 11.62 -22.37
N GLY A 22 35.54 10.70 -23.10
CA GLY A 22 34.10 10.60 -23.17
C GLY A 22 33.66 9.83 -21.93
N GLY A 23 33.35 10.54 -20.87
CA GLY A 23 32.71 9.97 -19.72
C GLY A 23 31.44 9.27 -20.17
N CYS A 24 31.40 7.93 -20.01
CA CYS A 24 30.13 7.25 -19.83
C CYS A 24 29.55 7.72 -18.49
N GLY A 25 29.10 8.93 -18.46
CA GLY A 25 28.07 9.33 -17.53
C GLY A 25 26.85 8.51 -17.93
N SER A 26 26.50 7.53 -17.09
CA SER A 26 25.13 7.05 -17.03
C SER A 26 24.28 8.31 -16.86
N GLY A 27 23.80 8.81 -17.98
CA GLY A 27 22.80 9.85 -17.99
C GLY A 27 21.59 9.27 -17.27
N LYS A 28 21.46 9.59 -15.97
CA LYS A 28 20.11 9.71 -15.41
C LYS A 28 19.40 10.62 -16.39
N LYS A 29 18.53 10.06 -17.20
CA LYS A 29 17.48 10.83 -17.84
C LYS A 29 16.81 11.56 -16.71
N ASN A 30 17.04 12.83 -16.62
CA ASN A 30 16.23 13.71 -15.82
C ASN A 30 14.83 13.64 -16.46
N ASP A 31 13.99 12.73 -15.97
CA ASP A 31 12.56 12.85 -16.07
C ASP A 31 12.18 14.07 -15.22
N ALA A 32 12.44 15.25 -15.77
CA ALA A 32 11.93 16.48 -15.24
C ALA A 32 10.41 16.44 -15.44
N GLY A 33 9.71 15.85 -14.47
CA GLY A 33 8.26 15.72 -14.48
C GLY A 33 7.66 14.54 -13.75
N LYS A 34 8.44 13.51 -13.40
CA LYS A 34 7.93 12.40 -12.57
C LYS A 34 8.61 12.40 -11.21
N MET A 35 7.86 12.77 -10.19
CA MET A 35 8.31 12.79 -8.79
C MET A 35 8.38 11.40 -8.15
N GLY A 36 8.26 10.33 -8.94
CA GLY A 36 8.22 8.94 -8.48
C GLY A 36 6.87 8.28 -8.69
N GLU A 37 6.70 7.12 -8.12
CA GLU A 37 5.44 6.40 -8.10
C GLU A 37 5.25 5.72 -6.75
N ILE A 38 3.99 5.51 -6.35
CA ILE A 38 3.59 4.75 -5.17
C ILE A 38 2.61 3.64 -5.56
N ASN A 39 2.70 2.53 -4.84
CA ASN A 39 1.84 1.37 -4.99
C ASN A 39 0.85 1.31 -3.81
N VAL A 40 -0.42 1.47 -4.10
CA VAL A 40 -1.48 1.54 -3.10
C VAL A 40 -2.37 0.31 -3.21
N PHE A 41 -2.62 -0.38 -2.10
CA PHE A 41 -3.44 -1.58 -2.05
C PHE A 41 -4.64 -1.36 -1.14
N VAL A 42 -5.83 -1.24 -1.72
CA VAL A 42 -7.05 -0.77 -1.05
C VAL A 42 -8.22 -1.71 -1.25
N TRP A 43 -9.22 -1.60 -0.40
CA TRP A 43 -10.51 -2.24 -0.62
C TRP A 43 -11.13 -1.77 -1.94
N THR A 44 -11.74 -2.70 -2.66
CA THR A 44 -12.51 -2.38 -3.87
C THR A 44 -13.57 -1.33 -3.55
N GLU A 45 -13.64 -0.26 -4.36
CA GLU A 45 -14.60 0.85 -4.27
C GLU A 45 -14.54 1.72 -2.99
N TYR A 46 -13.50 1.56 -2.15
CA TYR A 46 -13.38 2.38 -0.93
C TYR A 46 -12.82 3.77 -1.19
N VAL A 47 -11.94 3.91 -2.17
CA VAL A 47 -11.33 5.19 -2.54
C VAL A 47 -11.73 5.54 -3.96
N PRO A 48 -12.45 6.66 -4.19
CA PRO A 48 -12.79 7.12 -5.53
C PRO A 48 -11.55 7.42 -6.37
N ASP A 49 -11.55 7.05 -7.65
CA ASP A 49 -10.44 7.30 -8.58
C ASP A 49 -10.02 8.77 -8.60
N SER A 50 -10.99 9.69 -8.48
CA SER A 50 -10.74 11.13 -8.43
C SER A 50 -9.83 11.59 -7.29
N VAL A 51 -9.70 10.80 -6.22
CA VAL A 51 -8.77 11.10 -5.11
C VAL A 51 -7.33 10.83 -5.56
N PHE A 52 -7.11 9.74 -6.27
CA PHE A 52 -5.80 9.39 -6.80
C PHE A 52 -5.39 10.36 -7.93
N GLU A 53 -6.31 10.66 -8.85
CA GLU A 53 -6.09 11.62 -9.92
C GLU A 53 -5.68 13.00 -9.37
N LYS A 54 -6.40 13.49 -8.37
CA LYS A 54 -6.10 14.76 -7.72
C LYS A 54 -4.73 14.73 -7.01
N PHE A 55 -4.39 13.63 -6.35
CA PHE A 55 -3.08 13.47 -5.74
C PHE A 55 -1.96 13.50 -6.78
N GLU A 56 -2.14 12.80 -7.91
CA GLU A 56 -1.18 12.82 -9.02
C GLU A 56 -1.02 14.22 -9.60
N GLU A 57 -2.13 14.96 -9.78
CA GLU A 57 -2.11 16.34 -10.29
C GLU A 57 -1.37 17.30 -9.35
N GLU A 58 -1.60 17.18 -8.04
CA GLU A 58 -1.02 18.08 -7.04
C GLU A 58 0.45 17.76 -6.75
N THR A 59 0.86 16.50 -6.84
CA THR A 59 2.19 16.06 -6.40
C THR A 59 3.13 15.68 -7.55
N GLY A 60 2.60 15.33 -8.71
CA GLY A 60 3.35 14.73 -9.80
C GLY A 60 3.79 13.29 -9.53
N ILE A 61 3.35 12.67 -8.42
CA ILE A 61 3.64 11.29 -8.05
C ILE A 61 2.55 10.40 -8.65
N LYS A 62 2.96 9.39 -9.42
CA LYS A 62 2.02 8.42 -10.00
C LYS A 62 1.52 7.45 -8.94
N VAL A 63 0.21 7.13 -8.98
CA VAL A 63 -0.40 6.14 -8.09
C VAL A 63 -0.76 4.87 -8.86
N ASN A 64 -0.16 3.75 -8.48
CA ASN A 64 -0.52 2.44 -8.97
C ASN A 64 -1.47 1.79 -7.97
N VAL A 65 -2.74 1.66 -8.32
CA VAL A 65 -3.77 1.11 -7.44
C VAL A 65 -3.98 -0.37 -7.70
N SER A 66 -3.94 -1.16 -6.63
CA SER A 66 -4.41 -2.55 -6.60
C SER A 66 -5.57 -2.65 -5.61
N THR A 67 -6.50 -3.58 -5.85
CA THR A 67 -7.67 -3.74 -4.98
C THR A 67 -7.79 -5.15 -4.43
N TYR A 68 -8.50 -5.27 -3.31
CA TYR A 68 -8.84 -6.55 -2.68
C TYR A 68 -10.26 -6.50 -2.10
N SER A 69 -10.78 -7.67 -1.72
CA SER A 69 -12.15 -7.84 -1.20
C SER A 69 -12.20 -8.55 0.16
N SER A 70 -11.05 -8.95 0.71
CA SER A 70 -10.93 -9.46 2.08
C SER A 70 -9.58 -9.09 2.69
N ASN A 71 -9.54 -8.85 4.00
CA ASN A 71 -8.30 -8.57 4.72
C ASN A 71 -7.34 -9.76 4.69
N GLU A 72 -7.89 -10.98 4.71
CA GLU A 72 -7.13 -12.22 4.68
C GLU A 72 -6.37 -12.39 3.37
N ASP A 73 -7.03 -12.14 2.24
CA ASP A 73 -6.41 -12.18 0.92
C ASP A 73 -5.36 -11.08 0.76
N MET A 74 -5.67 -9.87 1.23
CA MET A 74 -4.72 -8.77 1.25
C MET A 74 -3.47 -9.13 2.03
N LEU A 75 -3.63 -9.62 3.26
CA LEU A 75 -2.51 -9.99 4.13
C LEU A 75 -1.68 -11.13 3.55
N ALA A 76 -2.33 -12.16 2.97
CA ALA A 76 -1.65 -13.25 2.28
C ALA A 76 -0.85 -12.73 1.08
N LYS A 77 -1.42 -11.81 0.31
CA LYS A 77 -0.77 -11.20 -0.84
C LYS A 77 0.46 -10.38 -0.41
N VAL A 78 0.32 -9.49 0.57
CA VAL A 78 1.43 -8.67 1.08
C VAL A 78 2.57 -9.56 1.59
N LYS A 79 2.26 -10.64 2.32
CA LYS A 79 3.27 -11.61 2.80
C LYS A 79 3.98 -12.39 1.70
N SER A 80 3.33 -12.58 0.56
CA SER A 80 3.91 -13.33 -0.56
C SER A 80 4.79 -12.48 -1.48
N GLU A 81 4.68 -11.17 -1.40
CA GLU A 81 5.46 -10.23 -2.20
C GLU A 81 6.78 -9.88 -1.53
N THR A 82 7.65 -9.23 -2.29
CA THR A 82 8.88 -8.66 -1.73
C THR A 82 8.54 -7.46 -0.85
N GLU A 83 9.23 -7.31 0.26
CA GLU A 83 9.12 -6.13 1.12
C GLU A 83 9.26 -4.84 0.31
N GLY A 84 8.39 -3.87 0.57
CA GLY A 84 8.32 -2.62 -0.18
C GLY A 84 7.60 -2.71 -1.53
N THR A 85 6.92 -3.81 -1.86
CA THR A 85 6.07 -3.89 -3.06
C THR A 85 4.88 -2.94 -2.96
N TYR A 86 4.31 -2.78 -1.79
CA TYR A 86 3.24 -1.82 -1.51
C TYR A 86 3.75 -0.74 -0.57
N ASP A 87 3.49 0.52 -0.91
CA ASP A 87 3.83 1.67 -0.08
C ASP A 87 2.72 1.99 0.92
N ILE A 88 1.47 1.77 0.51
CA ILE A 88 0.28 2.01 1.35
C ILE A 88 -0.69 0.84 1.21
N VAL A 89 -1.18 0.37 2.35
CA VAL A 89 -2.29 -0.59 2.43
C VAL A 89 -3.42 0.00 3.26
N LEU A 90 -4.67 -0.38 2.98
CA LEU A 90 -5.86 0.17 3.65
C LEU A 90 -6.66 -0.96 4.33
N PRO A 91 -6.13 -1.60 5.38
CA PRO A 91 -6.79 -2.70 6.08
C PRO A 91 -7.80 -2.23 7.14
N SER A 92 -8.62 -3.16 7.63
CA SER A 92 -9.41 -2.94 8.84
C SER A 92 -8.53 -2.94 10.09
N ASP A 93 -9.04 -2.37 11.16
CA ASP A 93 -8.36 -2.15 12.45
C ASP A 93 -7.70 -3.42 13.01
N TYR A 94 -8.41 -4.55 13.09
CA TYR A 94 -7.86 -5.81 13.58
C TYR A 94 -6.69 -6.32 12.73
N THR A 95 -6.68 -5.99 11.44
CA THR A 95 -5.57 -6.35 10.55
C THR A 95 -4.39 -5.40 10.71
N VAL A 96 -4.63 -4.11 10.99
CA VAL A 96 -3.57 -3.17 11.36
C VAL A 96 -2.85 -3.68 12.60
N GLU A 97 -3.59 -4.06 13.67
CA GLU A 97 -3.03 -4.63 14.88
C GLU A 97 -2.12 -5.83 14.58
N LEU A 98 -2.63 -6.77 13.80
CA LEU A 98 -1.87 -7.95 13.39
C LEU A 98 -0.61 -7.62 12.58
N MET A 99 -0.67 -6.64 11.70
CA MET A 99 0.49 -6.20 10.89
C MET A 99 1.54 -5.50 11.76
N ILE A 100 1.12 -4.73 12.77
CA ILE A 100 2.02 -4.13 13.77
C ILE A 100 2.73 -5.22 14.56
N GLU A 101 1.99 -6.19 15.11
CA GLU A 101 2.55 -7.31 15.87
C GLU A 101 3.57 -8.13 15.07
N GLN A 102 3.38 -8.22 13.76
CA GLN A 102 4.27 -8.96 12.86
C GLN A 102 5.42 -8.10 12.31
N GLY A 103 5.52 -6.82 12.68
CA GLY A 103 6.57 -5.92 12.22
C GLY A 103 6.51 -5.64 10.72
N MET A 104 5.31 -5.60 10.14
CA MET A 104 5.09 -5.41 8.70
C MET A 104 4.88 -3.95 8.30
N LEU A 105 4.78 -3.05 9.28
CA LEU A 105 4.50 -1.63 9.04
C LEU A 105 5.68 -0.78 9.52
N GLU A 106 6.00 0.25 8.75
CA GLU A 106 6.95 1.29 9.13
C GLU A 106 6.29 2.35 10.02
N GLU A 107 7.04 2.92 10.96
CA GLU A 107 6.55 4.02 11.77
C GLU A 107 6.36 5.29 10.92
N LEU A 108 5.23 5.96 11.12
CA LEU A 108 4.91 7.20 10.44
C LEU A 108 5.67 8.38 11.05
N ASP A 109 6.29 9.19 10.21
CA ASP A 109 6.82 10.48 10.61
C ASP A 109 5.67 11.49 10.74
N GLN A 110 5.08 11.56 11.92
CA GLN A 110 3.92 12.42 12.19
C GLN A 110 4.21 13.90 11.95
N SER A 111 5.47 14.33 12.00
CA SER A 111 5.84 15.73 11.69
C SER A 111 5.55 16.12 10.24
N LYS A 112 5.42 15.13 9.37
CA LYS A 112 5.07 15.30 7.95
C LYS A 112 3.57 15.18 7.66
N LEU A 113 2.78 14.69 8.62
CA LEU A 113 1.34 14.50 8.47
C LEU A 113 0.56 15.78 8.86
N THR A 114 0.78 16.85 8.13
CA THR A 114 0.22 18.18 8.43
C THR A 114 -1.31 18.20 8.45
N ASN A 115 -1.95 17.27 7.75
CA ASN A 115 -3.41 17.17 7.66
C ASN A 115 -4.03 16.22 8.71
N LEU A 116 -3.24 15.67 9.62
CA LEU A 116 -3.76 14.78 10.67
C LEU A 116 -4.80 15.48 11.55
N SER A 117 -4.68 16.80 11.73
CA SER A 117 -5.64 17.64 12.45
C SER A 117 -7.04 17.69 11.80
N ASN A 118 -7.18 17.24 10.56
CA ASN A 118 -8.49 17.16 9.87
C ASN A 118 -9.25 15.88 10.24
N ILE A 119 -8.58 14.93 10.90
CA ILE A 119 -9.21 13.69 11.36
C ILE A 119 -9.99 13.98 12.64
N ASN A 120 -11.20 13.44 12.75
CA ASN A 120 -11.99 13.55 13.97
C ASN A 120 -11.24 12.88 15.13
N GLU A 121 -11.06 13.62 16.23
CA GLU A 121 -10.31 13.17 17.42
C GLU A 121 -10.84 11.86 18.01
N ALA A 122 -12.13 11.56 17.82
CA ALA A 122 -12.73 10.30 18.28
C ALA A 122 -12.15 9.04 17.60
N TYR A 123 -11.46 9.19 16.48
CA TYR A 123 -10.80 8.10 15.77
C TYR A 123 -9.29 8.09 15.90
N LEU A 124 -8.72 9.10 16.54
CA LEU A 124 -7.29 9.16 16.83
C LEU A 124 -6.94 8.38 18.10
N ASP A 125 -5.68 7.98 18.22
CA ASP A 125 -5.14 7.22 19.36
C ASP A 125 -5.92 5.92 19.64
N PRO A 126 -6.19 5.09 18.65
CA PRO A 126 -6.94 3.85 18.83
C PRO A 126 -6.12 2.83 19.63
N SER A 127 -6.80 1.94 20.35
CA SER A 127 -6.14 0.93 21.20
C SER A 127 -5.22 -0.02 20.44
N TYR A 128 -5.49 -0.26 19.15
CA TYR A 128 -4.69 -1.13 18.28
C TYR A 128 -3.43 -0.44 17.70
N ASP A 129 -3.37 0.90 17.74
CA ASP A 129 -2.21 1.68 17.30
C ASP A 129 -2.07 2.95 18.18
N PRO A 130 -1.63 2.80 19.43
CA PRO A 130 -1.51 3.93 20.34
C PRO A 130 -0.61 5.03 19.80
N GLY A 131 -1.15 6.24 19.76
CA GLY A 131 -0.48 7.43 19.25
C GLY A 131 -0.44 7.48 17.71
N ASN A 132 -1.20 6.67 17.00
CA ASN A 132 -1.20 6.62 15.53
C ASN A 132 0.21 6.51 14.94
N LYS A 133 1.01 5.60 15.46
CA LYS A 133 2.40 5.44 15.04
C LYS A 133 2.54 4.84 13.66
N TYR A 134 1.63 3.96 13.28
CA TYR A 134 1.71 3.14 12.07
C TYR A 134 0.57 3.39 11.10
N SER A 135 -0.52 4.00 11.56
CA SER A 135 -1.73 4.16 10.77
C SER A 135 -2.40 5.51 10.92
N VAL A 136 -3.16 5.89 9.90
CA VAL A 136 -4.06 7.05 9.92
C VAL A 136 -5.47 6.56 9.61
N PRO A 137 -6.48 6.87 10.44
CA PRO A 137 -7.86 6.50 10.17
C PRO A 137 -8.37 7.13 8.88
N TYR A 138 -8.96 6.32 8.02
CA TYR A 138 -9.54 6.77 6.77
C TYR A 138 -11.07 6.75 6.81
N GLN A 139 -11.63 5.64 7.27
CA GLN A 139 -13.08 5.40 7.28
C GLN A 139 -13.45 4.61 8.53
N GLY A 140 -14.56 4.99 9.17
CA GLY A 140 -15.15 4.23 10.27
C GLY A 140 -16.54 3.74 9.88
N GLY A 141 -16.90 2.55 10.36
CA GLY A 141 -18.21 1.96 10.17
C GLY A 141 -18.58 1.04 11.32
N VAL A 142 -19.86 0.71 11.39
CA VAL A 142 -20.38 -0.25 12.36
C VAL A 142 -21.21 -1.29 11.61
N ALA A 143 -21.14 -2.55 12.06
CA ALA A 143 -22.07 -3.57 11.63
C ALA A 143 -23.40 -3.34 12.35
N ALA A 144 -24.48 -3.26 11.59
CA ALA A 144 -25.81 -3.03 12.14
C ALA A 144 -26.87 -3.89 11.42
N ILE A 145 -28.00 -4.09 12.07
CA ILE A 145 -29.15 -4.77 11.49
C ILE A 145 -29.96 -3.74 10.72
N ALA A 146 -30.13 -3.94 9.41
CA ALA A 146 -31.08 -3.16 8.61
C ALA A 146 -32.39 -3.93 8.50
N VAL A 147 -33.49 -3.30 8.88
CA VAL A 147 -34.82 -3.93 8.86
C VAL A 147 -35.68 -3.27 7.80
N ASN A 148 -36.24 -4.06 6.87
CA ASN A 148 -37.30 -3.59 5.97
C ASN A 148 -38.66 -3.56 6.69
N THR A 149 -39.00 -2.42 7.25
CA THR A 149 -40.25 -2.25 8.04
C THR A 149 -41.53 -2.39 7.23
N SER A 150 -41.45 -2.51 5.90
CA SER A 150 -42.61 -2.83 5.07
C SER A 150 -42.89 -4.33 5.01
N MET A 151 -41.94 -5.17 5.43
CA MET A 151 -42.00 -6.63 5.36
C MET A 151 -41.96 -7.29 6.76
N VAL A 152 -41.39 -6.59 7.72
CA VAL A 152 -41.25 -7.08 9.10
C VAL A 152 -42.01 -6.15 10.03
N ASP A 153 -43.11 -6.65 10.58
CA ASP A 153 -43.98 -5.89 11.51
C ASP A 153 -43.47 -5.88 12.95
N LYS A 154 -42.41 -6.71 13.24
CA LYS A 154 -41.80 -6.82 14.55
C LYS A 154 -40.67 -5.81 14.71
N ASP A 155 -40.58 -5.19 15.87
CA ASP A 155 -39.40 -4.42 16.26
C ASP A 155 -38.20 -5.34 16.49
N ILE A 156 -37.16 -5.14 15.72
CA ILE A 156 -35.88 -5.82 15.88
C ILE A 156 -34.94 -4.89 16.65
N THR A 157 -34.58 -5.26 17.86
CA THR A 157 -33.84 -4.42 18.79
C THR A 157 -32.48 -5.02 19.19
N SER A 158 -32.29 -6.30 18.89
CA SER A 158 -31.07 -7.05 19.23
C SER A 158 -30.75 -8.09 18.17
N TYR A 159 -29.51 -8.60 18.19
CA TYR A 159 -29.11 -9.73 17.36
C TYR A 159 -29.87 -11.02 17.73
N ASP A 160 -30.35 -11.15 18.97
CA ASP A 160 -31.15 -12.31 19.40
C ASP A 160 -32.50 -12.37 18.65
N ASP A 161 -33.06 -11.24 18.27
CA ASP A 161 -34.30 -11.19 17.50
C ASP A 161 -34.19 -11.86 16.12
N LEU A 162 -32.97 -11.95 15.57
CA LEU A 162 -32.72 -12.62 14.28
C LEU A 162 -32.95 -14.14 14.34
N PHE A 163 -32.96 -14.73 15.54
CA PHE A 163 -33.25 -16.17 15.72
C PHE A 163 -34.74 -16.46 15.82
N ASP A 164 -35.61 -15.47 15.69
CA ASP A 164 -37.05 -15.68 15.66
C ASP A 164 -37.44 -16.55 14.46
N PRO A 165 -38.13 -17.68 14.67
CA PRO A 165 -38.53 -18.58 13.59
C PRO A 165 -39.40 -17.92 12.50
N SER A 166 -40.08 -16.82 12.81
CA SER A 166 -40.90 -16.06 11.84
C SER A 166 -40.04 -15.38 10.76
N LEU A 167 -38.76 -15.16 11.01
CA LEU A 167 -37.81 -14.56 10.08
C LEU A 167 -37.07 -15.57 9.20
N LYS A 168 -37.49 -16.84 9.27
CA LYS A 168 -36.83 -17.92 8.50
C LYS A 168 -36.99 -17.67 6.99
N GLY A 169 -35.84 -17.50 6.31
CA GLY A 169 -35.78 -17.24 4.88
C GLY A 169 -35.87 -15.77 4.48
N GLU A 170 -36.00 -14.86 5.48
CA GLU A 170 -36.05 -13.41 5.28
C GLU A 170 -34.76 -12.68 5.62
N LEU A 171 -33.75 -13.40 6.11
CA LEU A 171 -32.47 -12.85 6.50
C LEU A 171 -31.49 -12.87 5.32
N VAL A 172 -30.81 -11.75 5.11
CA VAL A 172 -29.67 -11.60 4.19
C VAL A 172 -28.44 -11.18 5.02
N VAL A 173 -27.33 -11.87 4.83
CA VAL A 173 -26.06 -11.59 5.51
C VAL A 173 -25.00 -11.22 4.48
#